data_cfbb10a083b863be0fd85931cce7fb56
#
_entry.id   cfbb10a083b863be0fd85931cce7fb56
#
_cell.length_a   1.000
_cell.length_b   1.000
_cell.length_c   1.000
_cell.angle_alpha   90.00
_cell.angle_beta   90.00
_cell.angle_gamma   90.00
#
_symmetry.space_group_name_H-M   'P 1'
#
loop_
_entity.id
_entity.type
_entity.pdbx_description
1 polymer ?
#
loop_
_entity_poly.entity_id
_entity_poly.type
_entity_poly.pdbx_seq_one_letter_code
_entity_poly.pdbx_strand_id
1 'polypeptide(L)'
;RSVIMQVLGTYHHNFVTHLLEAELQRQVYALAEAGQSITAAVLNQCKGNILSAFWGDTVEIDDGARMTWMRQPHYYMGLYPYTYSVGLVASTAMANLVRDQGPPAVKRWLQVLKAGGTLRPLELLQTAGIDLSTPQPIHDAVAYVGRLIDELEQSFAG
;
A
#
# COMPACT_ATOMS: atom_id res chain seq x y z
N ARG A 1 21.31 -3.42 9.00
CA ARG A 1 21.15 -3.03 7.59
C ARG A 1 20.25 -4.01 6.82
N SER A 2 20.61 -5.29 6.75
CA SER A 2 19.86 -6.30 5.96
C SER A 2 18.38 -6.40 6.35
N VAL A 3 18.06 -6.35 7.63
CA VAL A 3 16.67 -6.38 8.11
C VAL A 3 15.90 -5.13 7.66
N ILE A 4 16.50 -3.94 7.79
CA ILE A 4 15.88 -2.69 7.36
C ILE A 4 15.62 -2.72 5.84
N MET A 5 16.60 -3.14 5.05
CA MET A 5 16.45 -3.28 3.59
C MET A 5 15.32 -4.25 3.22
N GLN A 6 15.18 -5.37 3.93
CA GLN A 6 14.09 -6.31 3.70
C GLN A 6 12.72 -5.69 4.02
N VAL A 7 12.62 -4.95 5.13
CA VAL A 7 11.39 -4.25 5.50
C VAL A 7 11.05 -3.16 4.48
N LEU A 8 12.01 -2.34 4.08
CA LEU A 8 11.83 -1.33 3.02
C LEU A 8 11.39 -1.96 1.70
N GLY A 9 11.96 -3.10 1.31
CA GLY A 9 11.52 -3.87 0.14
C GLY A 9 10.06 -4.32 0.25
N THR A 10 9.62 -4.73 1.44
CA THR A 10 8.23 -5.10 1.71
C THR A 10 7.29 -3.89 1.53
N TYR A 11 7.68 -2.72 2.06
CA TYR A 11 6.90 -1.48 1.86
C TYR A 11 6.88 -1.03 0.41
N HIS A 12 8.02 -1.06 -0.27
CA HIS A 12 8.08 -0.74 -1.69
C HIS A 12 7.12 -1.61 -2.51
N HIS A 13 7.12 -2.91 -2.28
CA HIS A 13 6.25 -3.83 -3.02
C HIS A 13 4.79 -3.72 -2.59
N ASN A 14 4.49 -3.94 -1.31
CA ASN A 14 3.11 -4.08 -0.85
C ASN A 14 2.41 -2.75 -0.55
N PHE A 15 3.14 -1.67 -0.31
CA PHE A 15 2.53 -0.36 -0.10
C PHE A 15 2.57 0.48 -1.37
N VAL A 16 3.75 0.74 -1.93
CA VAL A 16 3.90 1.64 -3.08
C VAL A 16 3.41 1.00 -4.38
N THR A 17 3.97 -0.17 -4.76
CA THR A 17 3.66 -0.78 -6.06
C THR A 17 2.17 -1.11 -6.19
N HIS A 18 1.58 -1.74 -5.18
CA HIS A 18 0.16 -2.09 -5.23
C HIS A 18 -0.76 -0.87 -5.13
N LEU A 19 -0.33 0.23 -4.50
CA LEU A 19 -1.11 1.47 -4.51
C LEU A 19 -1.13 2.12 -5.91
N LEU A 20 0.01 2.12 -6.62
CA LEU A 20 0.08 2.59 -8.01
C LEU A 20 -0.75 1.70 -8.96
N GLU A 21 -0.82 0.40 -8.69
CA GLU A 21 -1.69 -0.54 -9.39
C GLU A 21 -3.18 -0.28 -9.11
N ALA A 22 -3.52 0.00 -7.87
CA ALA A 22 -4.88 0.37 -7.49
C ALA A 22 -5.33 1.68 -8.16
N GLU A 23 -4.42 2.66 -8.28
CA GLU A 23 -4.71 3.91 -8.98
C GLU A 23 -4.94 3.69 -10.48
N LEU A 24 -4.17 2.80 -11.13
CA LEU A 24 -4.45 2.40 -12.51
C LEU A 24 -5.84 1.78 -12.63
N GLN A 25 -6.20 0.86 -11.73
CA GLN A 25 -7.51 0.22 -11.73
C GLN A 25 -8.64 1.25 -11.55
N ARG A 26 -8.48 2.21 -10.64
CA ARG A 26 -9.43 3.31 -10.42
C ARG A 26 -9.63 4.16 -11.68
N GLN A 27 -8.54 4.53 -12.37
CA GLN A 27 -8.61 5.31 -13.63
C GLN A 27 -9.30 4.52 -14.73
N VAL A 28 -8.96 3.24 -14.90
CA VAL A 28 -9.56 2.36 -15.91
C VAL A 28 -11.07 2.20 -15.68
N TYR A 29 -11.49 2.02 -14.43
CA TYR A 29 -12.92 1.94 -14.11
C TYR A 29 -13.66 3.24 -14.43
N ALA A 30 -13.08 4.39 -14.07
CA ALA A 30 -13.68 5.69 -14.40
C ALA A 30 -13.80 5.90 -15.91
N LEU A 31 -12.82 5.49 -16.71
CA LEU A 31 -12.88 5.54 -18.16
C LEU A 31 -13.99 4.63 -18.71
N ALA A 32 -14.11 3.41 -18.19
CA ALA A 32 -15.15 2.47 -18.60
C ALA A 32 -16.56 2.98 -18.24
N GLU A 33 -16.74 3.52 -17.05
CA GLU A 33 -18.00 4.13 -16.60
C GLU A 33 -18.39 5.35 -17.46
N ALA A 34 -17.40 6.09 -17.97
CA ALA A 34 -17.60 7.17 -18.93
C ALA A 34 -17.84 6.70 -20.38
N GLY A 35 -17.95 5.39 -20.62
CA GLY A 35 -18.17 4.80 -21.95
C GLY A 35 -16.96 4.89 -22.88
N GLN A 36 -15.76 5.14 -22.36
CA GLN A 36 -14.56 5.23 -23.17
C GLN A 36 -14.00 3.83 -23.48
N SER A 37 -13.42 3.68 -24.68
CA SER A 37 -12.77 2.42 -25.07
C SER A 37 -11.46 2.20 -24.31
N ILE A 38 -11.34 1.04 -23.68
CA ILE A 38 -10.11 0.62 -22.98
C ILE A 38 -9.26 -0.18 -23.96
N THR A 39 -8.22 0.44 -24.49
CA THR A 39 -7.25 -0.17 -25.39
C THR A 39 -5.89 -0.33 -24.72
N ALA A 40 -4.99 -1.13 -25.28
CA ALA A 40 -3.62 -1.26 -24.78
C ALA A 40 -2.89 0.10 -24.73
N ALA A 41 -3.13 0.97 -25.72
CA ALA A 41 -2.54 2.32 -25.74
C ALA A 41 -3.04 3.17 -24.55
N VAL A 42 -4.33 3.11 -24.23
CA VAL A 42 -4.92 3.80 -23.08
C VAL A 42 -4.32 3.26 -21.78
N LEU A 43 -4.19 1.94 -21.63
CA LEU A 43 -3.60 1.33 -20.44
C LEU A 43 -2.13 1.72 -20.27
N ASN A 44 -1.32 1.68 -21.36
CA ASN A 44 0.07 2.11 -21.34
C ASN A 44 0.20 3.60 -20.95
N GLN A 45 -0.68 4.45 -21.48
CA GLN A 45 -0.67 5.88 -21.16
C GLN A 45 -1.01 6.12 -19.68
N CYS A 46 -2.09 5.52 -19.19
CA CYS A 46 -2.48 5.64 -17.78
C CYS A 46 -1.36 5.14 -16.85
N LYS A 47 -0.81 3.95 -17.12
CA LYS A 47 0.29 3.39 -16.33
C LYS A 47 1.52 4.28 -16.34
N GLY A 48 1.91 4.74 -17.51
CA GLY A 48 3.05 5.66 -17.66
C GLY A 48 2.88 6.96 -16.88
N ASN A 49 1.71 7.58 -16.97
CA ASN A 49 1.41 8.81 -16.25
C ASN A 49 1.48 8.62 -14.72
N ILE A 50 0.94 7.51 -14.20
CA ILE A 50 0.99 7.18 -12.77
C ILE A 50 2.42 7.00 -12.30
N LEU A 51 3.22 6.23 -13.05
CA LEU A 51 4.63 6.00 -12.71
C LEU A 51 5.44 7.30 -12.76
N SER A 52 5.25 8.11 -13.80
CA SER A 52 5.95 9.39 -13.94
C SER A 52 5.56 10.38 -12.84
N ALA A 53 4.27 10.43 -12.46
CA ALA A 53 3.81 11.30 -11.37
C ALA A 53 4.40 10.90 -10.01
N PHE A 54 4.61 9.61 -9.78
CA PHE A 54 5.17 9.11 -8.52
C PHE A 54 6.70 9.25 -8.46
N TRP A 55 7.40 8.84 -9.53
CA TRP A 55 8.86 8.78 -9.52
C TRP A 55 9.53 10.11 -9.93
N GLY A 56 8.77 11.02 -10.57
CA GLY A 56 9.34 12.26 -11.11
C GLY A 56 10.47 11.97 -12.07
N ASP A 57 11.54 12.75 -11.96
CA ASP A 57 12.74 12.64 -12.80
C ASP A 57 13.80 11.68 -12.22
N THR A 58 13.50 10.97 -11.13
CA THR A 58 14.47 10.08 -10.47
C THR A 58 14.63 8.73 -11.17
N VAL A 59 13.64 8.34 -12.00
CA VAL A 59 13.62 7.07 -12.73
C VAL A 59 13.13 7.29 -14.15
N GLU A 60 13.81 6.72 -15.13
CA GLU A 60 13.35 6.65 -16.50
C GLU A 60 12.22 5.62 -16.64
N ILE A 61 11.05 6.04 -17.12
CA ILE A 61 9.90 5.19 -17.36
C ILE A 61 9.89 4.74 -18.82
N ASP A 62 10.47 3.58 -19.06
CA ASP A 62 10.53 2.95 -20.37
C ASP A 62 9.20 2.30 -20.80
N ASP A 63 9.14 1.78 -22.03
CA ASP A 63 7.95 1.09 -22.54
C ASP A 63 7.65 -0.21 -21.76
N GLY A 64 8.67 -0.90 -21.26
CA GLY A 64 8.51 -2.10 -20.43
C GLY A 64 7.76 -1.79 -19.14
N ALA A 65 8.11 -0.69 -18.45
CA ALA A 65 7.45 -0.22 -17.25
C ALA A 65 5.97 0.13 -17.52
N ARG A 66 5.68 0.80 -18.65
CA ARG A 66 4.30 1.15 -19.06
C ARG A 66 3.41 -0.06 -19.31
N MET A 67 4.00 -1.19 -19.74
CA MET A 67 3.30 -2.42 -20.11
C MET A 67 3.20 -3.43 -18.95
N THR A 68 3.68 -3.13 -17.75
CA THR A 68 3.67 -4.06 -16.61
C THR A 68 2.26 -4.55 -16.22
N TRP A 69 1.22 -3.81 -16.58
CA TRP A 69 -0.17 -4.22 -16.37
C TRP A 69 -0.51 -5.56 -17.07
N MET A 70 0.14 -5.91 -18.18
CA MET A 70 -0.13 -7.13 -18.94
C MET A 70 0.19 -8.42 -18.18
N ARG A 71 1.13 -8.38 -17.25
CA ARG A 71 1.60 -9.56 -16.49
C ARG A 71 1.02 -9.66 -15.09
N GLN A 72 0.23 -8.67 -14.66
CA GLN A 72 -0.24 -8.57 -13.29
C GLN A 72 -1.68 -9.09 -13.17
N PRO A 73 -1.88 -10.32 -12.64
CA PRO A 73 -3.21 -10.91 -12.56
C PRO A 73 -4.16 -10.16 -11.63
N HIS A 74 -3.64 -9.36 -10.71
CA HIS A 74 -4.41 -8.58 -9.74
C HIS A 74 -5.37 -7.58 -10.40
N TYR A 75 -5.08 -7.11 -11.61
CA TYR A 75 -5.98 -6.21 -12.36
C TYR A 75 -7.28 -6.88 -12.81
N TYR A 76 -7.29 -8.20 -12.87
CA TYR A 76 -8.49 -8.99 -13.22
C TYR A 76 -9.33 -9.39 -11.99
N MET A 77 -8.88 -8.97 -10.80
CA MET A 77 -9.58 -9.12 -9.53
C MET A 77 -10.12 -7.75 -9.13
N GLY A 78 -11.46 -7.59 -9.05
CA GLY A 78 -12.08 -6.31 -8.76
C GLY A 78 -11.57 -5.66 -7.48
N LEU A 79 -10.97 -4.48 -7.58
CA LEU A 79 -10.46 -3.67 -6.47
C LEU A 79 -9.49 -4.42 -5.53
N TYR A 80 -8.71 -5.37 -6.06
CA TYR A 80 -7.84 -6.22 -5.25
C TYR A 80 -6.49 -5.58 -4.87
N PRO A 81 -5.77 -4.84 -5.75
CA PRO A 81 -4.42 -4.35 -5.47
C PRO A 81 -4.32 -3.50 -4.20
N TYR A 82 -5.29 -2.62 -3.93
CA TYR A 82 -5.24 -1.74 -2.75
C TYR A 82 -5.25 -2.49 -1.41
N THR A 83 -5.74 -3.73 -1.38
CA THR A 83 -5.86 -4.53 -0.15
C THR A 83 -4.51 -4.82 0.49
N TYR A 84 -3.44 -4.91 -0.30
CA TYR A 84 -2.07 -5.05 0.19
C TYR A 84 -1.61 -3.82 0.97
N SER A 85 -1.82 -2.64 0.39
CA SER A 85 -1.44 -1.37 1.03
C SER A 85 -2.23 -1.16 2.32
N VAL A 86 -3.54 -1.42 2.29
CA VAL A 86 -4.41 -1.35 3.47
C VAL A 86 -3.95 -2.30 4.57
N GLY A 87 -3.63 -3.56 4.22
CA GLY A 87 -3.14 -4.56 5.17
C GLY A 87 -1.83 -4.12 5.82
N LEU A 88 -0.90 -3.55 5.05
CA LEU A 88 0.38 -3.09 5.58
C LEU A 88 0.24 -1.86 6.46
N VAL A 89 -0.63 -0.90 6.11
CA VAL A 89 -0.98 0.24 6.95
C VAL A 89 -1.57 -0.23 8.29
N ALA A 90 -2.55 -1.14 8.24
CA ALA A 90 -3.18 -1.68 9.44
C ALA A 90 -2.18 -2.43 10.34
N SER A 91 -1.30 -3.24 9.75
CA SER A 91 -0.26 -3.96 10.52
C SER A 91 0.75 -3.02 11.16
N THR A 92 1.14 -1.94 10.47
CA THR A 92 2.03 -0.90 11.01
C THR A 92 1.37 -0.17 12.17
N ALA A 93 0.11 0.24 12.01
CA ALA A 93 -0.66 0.87 13.09
C ALA A 93 -0.78 -0.06 14.31
N MET A 94 -1.05 -1.35 14.08
CA MET A 94 -1.14 -2.33 15.17
C MET A 94 0.20 -2.52 15.87
N ALA A 95 1.30 -2.62 15.13
CA ALA A 95 2.64 -2.72 15.70
C ALA A 95 2.99 -1.51 16.58
N ASN A 96 2.65 -0.30 16.12
CA ASN A 96 2.80 0.92 16.91
C ASN A 96 1.97 0.87 18.20
N LEU A 97 0.69 0.48 18.11
CA LEU A 97 -0.18 0.34 19.29
C LEU A 97 0.37 -0.68 20.30
N VAL A 98 0.89 -1.81 19.83
CA VAL A 98 1.50 -2.83 20.72
C VAL A 98 2.75 -2.27 21.40
N ARG A 99 3.61 -1.57 20.66
CA ARG A 99 4.80 -0.95 21.22
C ARG A 99 4.47 0.11 22.28
N ASP A 100 3.47 0.94 22.00
CA ASP A 100 3.16 2.12 22.82
C ASP A 100 2.25 1.78 24.02
N GLN A 101 1.34 0.80 23.89
CA GLN A 101 0.34 0.44 24.88
C GLN A 101 0.54 -0.95 25.52
N GLY A 102 1.40 -1.79 24.93
CA GLY A 102 1.73 -3.11 25.46
C GLY A 102 0.53 -4.10 25.51
N PRO A 103 0.36 -4.84 26.64
CA PRO A 103 -0.63 -5.92 26.76
C PRO A 103 -2.09 -5.54 26.45
N PRO A 104 -2.60 -4.34 26.76
CA PRO A 104 -3.93 -3.92 26.34
C PRO A 104 -4.14 -3.93 24.83
N ALA A 105 -3.17 -3.47 24.04
CA ALA A 105 -3.24 -3.51 22.58
C ALA A 105 -3.18 -4.95 22.05
N VAL A 106 -2.30 -5.77 22.61
CA VAL A 106 -2.23 -7.21 22.28
C VAL A 106 -3.58 -7.89 22.51
N LYS A 107 -4.25 -7.60 23.63
CA LYS A 107 -5.58 -8.17 23.92
C LYS A 107 -6.61 -7.79 22.85
N ARG A 108 -6.65 -6.52 22.43
CA ARG A 108 -7.53 -6.07 21.32
C ARG A 108 -7.22 -6.77 20.01
N TRP A 109 -5.93 -6.88 19.67
CA TRP A 109 -5.52 -7.59 18.48
C TRP A 109 -5.95 -9.06 18.48
N LEU A 110 -5.79 -9.75 19.59
CA LEU A 110 -6.29 -11.13 19.75
C LEU A 110 -7.81 -11.23 19.60
N GLN A 111 -8.56 -10.22 19.98
CA GLN A 111 -10.02 -10.17 19.75
C GLN A 111 -10.33 -10.05 18.25
N VAL A 112 -9.60 -9.21 17.51
CA VAL A 112 -9.72 -9.11 16.03
C VAL A 112 -9.49 -10.47 15.38
N LEU A 113 -8.39 -11.14 15.74
CA LEU A 113 -8.07 -12.46 15.18
C LEU A 113 -9.15 -13.51 15.51
N LYS A 114 -9.72 -13.48 16.71
CA LYS A 114 -10.81 -14.39 17.12
C LYS A 114 -12.12 -14.08 16.40
N ALA A 115 -12.40 -12.84 16.06
CA ALA A 115 -13.60 -12.44 15.33
C ALA A 115 -13.61 -12.98 13.90
N GLY A 116 -12.43 -13.22 13.30
CA GLY A 116 -12.33 -13.71 11.91
C GLY A 116 -13.07 -12.82 10.93
N GLY A 117 -13.96 -13.39 10.12
CA GLY A 117 -14.76 -12.70 9.11
C GLY A 117 -16.17 -12.30 9.55
N THR A 118 -16.43 -12.16 10.85
CA THR A 118 -17.79 -11.87 11.37
C THR A 118 -18.19 -10.39 11.31
N LEU A 119 -17.21 -9.49 11.12
CA LEU A 119 -17.41 -8.05 11.01
C LEU A 119 -16.91 -7.54 9.65
N ARG A 120 -17.39 -6.36 9.26
CA ARG A 120 -16.82 -5.66 8.08
C ARG A 120 -15.37 -5.23 8.38
N PRO A 121 -14.50 -5.13 7.37
CA PRO A 121 -13.09 -4.84 7.57
C PRO A 121 -12.79 -3.60 8.42
N LEU A 122 -13.49 -2.48 8.17
CA LEU A 122 -13.31 -1.26 8.96
C LEU A 122 -13.75 -1.44 10.42
N GLU A 123 -14.90 -2.07 10.66
CA GLU A 123 -15.42 -2.35 12.00
C GLU A 123 -14.46 -3.27 12.76
N LEU A 124 -13.91 -4.28 12.07
CA LEU A 124 -12.94 -5.22 12.63
C LEU A 124 -11.69 -4.49 13.11
N LEU A 125 -11.12 -3.59 12.29
CA LEU A 125 -9.94 -2.82 12.65
C LEU A 125 -10.21 -1.79 13.75
N GLN A 126 -11.40 -1.18 13.77
CA GLN A 126 -11.83 -0.31 14.88
C GLN A 126 -11.86 -1.03 16.21
N THR A 127 -12.16 -2.33 16.23
CA THR A 127 -12.07 -3.17 17.45
C THR A 127 -10.63 -3.19 18.01
N ALA A 128 -9.61 -3.12 17.15
CA ALA A 128 -8.22 -3.00 17.57
C ALA A 128 -7.81 -1.57 17.96
N GLY A 129 -8.66 -0.57 17.69
CA GLY A 129 -8.36 0.85 17.87
C GLY A 129 -7.71 1.48 16.66
N ILE A 130 -7.88 0.89 15.46
CA ILE A 130 -7.34 1.41 14.20
C ILE A 130 -8.51 1.92 13.35
N ASP A 131 -8.51 3.21 13.04
CA ASP A 131 -9.53 3.84 12.20
C ASP A 131 -8.95 4.20 10.81
N LEU A 132 -9.22 3.33 9.83
CA LEU A 132 -8.82 3.55 8.44
C LEU A 132 -9.79 4.47 7.66
N SER A 133 -10.84 5.00 8.28
CA SER A 133 -11.68 6.05 7.67
C SER A 133 -11.00 7.43 7.69
N THR A 134 -9.92 7.56 8.43
CA THR A 134 -9.08 8.76 8.52
C THR A 134 -7.74 8.54 7.81
N PRO A 135 -7.05 9.61 7.34
CA PRO A 135 -5.75 9.49 6.71
C PRO A 135 -4.60 9.20 7.71
N GLN A 136 -4.84 9.31 9.02
CA GLN A 136 -3.78 9.24 10.03
C GLN A 136 -2.96 7.93 9.99
N PRO A 137 -3.56 6.72 9.89
CA PRO A 137 -2.77 5.49 9.81
C PRO A 137 -1.85 5.43 8.59
N ILE A 138 -2.25 6.05 7.46
CA ILE A 138 -1.43 6.15 6.25
C ILE A 138 -0.24 7.08 6.51
N HIS A 139 -0.47 8.25 7.10
CA HIS A 139 0.60 9.18 7.48
C HIS A 139 1.61 8.52 8.43
N ASP A 140 1.13 7.76 9.41
CA ASP A 140 1.97 7.05 10.37
C ASP A 140 2.82 5.96 9.69
N ALA A 141 2.26 5.25 8.70
CA ALA A 141 2.98 4.27 7.90
C ALA A 141 4.08 4.92 7.05
N VAL A 142 3.78 6.05 6.40
CA VAL A 142 4.77 6.83 5.63
C VAL A 142 5.88 7.35 6.55
N ALA A 143 5.53 7.91 7.71
CA ALA A 143 6.50 8.37 8.69
C ALA A 143 7.37 7.22 9.24
N TYR A 144 6.82 6.02 9.37
CA TYR A 144 7.59 4.84 9.75
C TYR A 144 8.63 4.47 8.69
N VAL A 145 8.26 4.50 7.41
CA VAL A 145 9.20 4.26 6.30
C VAL A 145 10.31 5.31 6.31
N GLY A 146 9.99 6.60 6.50
CA GLY A 146 10.98 7.67 6.63
C GLY A 146 12.00 7.38 7.73
N ARG A 147 11.55 7.00 8.92
CA ARG A 147 12.46 6.63 10.03
C ARG A 147 13.36 5.44 9.68
N LEU A 148 12.87 4.44 8.96
CA LEU A 148 13.70 3.32 8.52
C LEU A 148 14.79 3.74 7.52
N ILE A 149 14.49 4.70 6.66
CA ILE A 149 15.46 5.27 5.72
C ILE A 149 16.54 6.02 6.50
N ASP A 150 16.14 6.91 7.41
CA ASP A 150 17.08 7.65 8.27
C ASP A 150 18.00 6.72 9.07
N GLU A 151 17.43 5.65 9.65
CA GLU A 151 18.20 4.64 10.39
C GLU A 151 19.18 3.88 9.48
N LEU A 152 18.75 3.56 8.26
CA LEU A 152 19.61 2.93 7.27
C LEU A 152 20.78 3.84 6.89
N GLU A 153 20.53 5.11 6.58
CA GLU A 153 21.54 6.09 6.22
C GLU A 153 22.55 6.30 7.35
N GLN A 154 22.05 6.49 8.58
CA GLN A 154 22.92 6.62 9.77
C GLN A 154 23.82 5.39 9.97
N SER A 155 23.34 4.20 9.61
CA SER A 155 24.14 2.98 9.71
C SER A 155 25.35 2.95 8.76
N PHE A 156 25.41 3.80 7.74
CA PHE A 156 26.57 3.92 6.83
C PHE A 156 27.52 5.05 7.23
N ALA A 157 27.10 5.97 8.11
CA ALA A 157 27.90 7.10 8.53
C ALA A 157 28.91 6.76 9.65
N GLY A 158 28.89 5.54 10.20
CA GLY A 158 29.84 4.99 11.17
C GLY A 158 30.54 3.78 10.58
#